data_7baf531c3fe07e0075169ab19a8e7f76
#
_entry.id   7baf531c3fe07e0075169ab19a8e7f76
#
_cell.length_a   1.000
_cell.length_b   1.000
_cell.length_c   1.000
_cell.angle_alpha   90.00
_cell.angle_beta   90.00
_cell.angle_gamma   90.00
#
_symmetry.space_group_name_H-M   'P 1'
#
loop_
_entity.id
_entity.type
_entity.pdbx_description
1 polymer ?
#
loop_
_entity_poly.entity_id
_entity_poly.type
_entity_poly.pdbx_seq_one_letter_code
_entity_poly.pdbx_strand_id
1 'polypeptide(L)'
;MRPKLLICDEMVSALDVSVQAQILNLLEDLKAEYGLTLLFIAHDLAVVKNVSDRVAVMYLGKICEIGPADTLYESPAHPYTEFLLGAALEADPDSPMHAQVLEGEPPSPMNPPSGCRFRTRCPNATQKCADEEPLPQEVAPNHMVSCHYPLTIHHKSTTPTVLEG
;
A
#
# COMPACT_ATOMS: atom_id res chain seq x y z
N MET A 1 -18.51 24.64 9.51
CA MET A 1 -18.04 24.33 8.14
C MET A 1 -18.42 22.89 7.84
N ARG A 2 -18.80 22.56 6.60
CA ARG A 2 -19.01 21.17 6.16
C ARG A 2 -17.92 20.83 5.15
N PRO A 3 -16.77 20.28 5.58
CA PRO A 3 -15.71 19.88 4.65
C PRO A 3 -16.19 18.73 3.77
N LYS A 4 -15.63 18.61 2.57
CA LYS A 4 -15.82 17.46 1.68
C LYS A 4 -14.65 16.47 1.78
N LEU A 5 -13.48 16.95 2.22
CA LEU A 5 -12.27 16.18 2.41
C LEU A 5 -11.75 16.39 3.82
N LEU A 6 -11.43 15.28 4.49
CA LEU A 6 -10.75 15.26 5.78
C LEU A 6 -9.41 14.53 5.61
N ILE A 7 -8.32 15.17 6.06
CA ILE A 7 -6.98 14.58 6.05
C ILE A 7 -6.67 14.12 7.47
N CYS A 8 -6.38 12.83 7.60
CA CYS A 8 -6.05 12.14 8.86
C CYS A 8 -4.59 11.71 8.81
N ASP A 9 -3.71 12.50 9.41
CA ASP A 9 -2.26 12.24 9.40
C ASP A 9 -1.84 11.61 10.72
N GLU A 10 -1.51 10.32 10.70
CA GLU A 10 -1.06 9.48 11.83
C GLU A 10 -1.90 9.61 13.12
N MET A 11 -3.20 9.96 13.00
CA MET A 11 -4.05 10.34 14.11
C MET A 11 -4.31 9.25 15.15
N VAL A 12 -4.04 7.98 14.82
CA VAL A 12 -4.28 6.83 15.71
C VAL A 12 -2.99 6.14 16.16
N SER A 13 -1.82 6.56 15.70
CA SER A 13 -0.53 5.88 15.94
C SER A 13 -0.09 5.83 17.40
N ALA A 14 -0.56 6.77 18.23
CA ALA A 14 -0.22 6.87 19.65
C ALA A 14 -1.31 6.29 20.58
N LEU A 15 -2.36 5.67 20.03
CA LEU A 15 -3.49 5.16 20.78
C LEU A 15 -3.37 3.64 21.00
N ASP A 16 -3.94 3.16 22.10
CA ASP A 16 -4.13 1.72 22.28
C ASP A 16 -5.15 1.15 21.27
N VAL A 17 -5.05 -0.15 21.02
CA VAL A 17 -5.83 -0.85 19.97
C VAL A 17 -7.35 -0.65 20.15
N SER A 18 -7.84 -0.62 21.40
CA SER A 18 -9.26 -0.46 21.68
C SER A 18 -9.77 0.94 21.34
N VAL A 19 -9.01 1.99 21.71
CA VAL A 19 -9.34 3.38 21.39
C VAL A 19 -9.17 3.63 19.89
N GLN A 20 -8.15 3.06 19.27
CA GLN A 20 -7.94 3.12 17.83
C GLN A 20 -9.16 2.60 17.07
N ALA A 21 -9.68 1.42 17.44
CA ALA A 21 -10.89 0.86 16.81
C ALA A 21 -12.12 1.78 16.97
N GLN A 22 -12.30 2.42 18.14
CA GLN A 22 -13.41 3.34 18.36
C GLN A 22 -13.31 4.59 17.47
N ILE A 23 -12.10 5.14 17.30
CA ILE A 23 -11.88 6.32 16.44
C ILE A 23 -12.11 5.95 14.96
N LEU A 24 -11.67 4.78 14.51
CA LEU A 24 -11.89 4.33 13.14
C LEU A 24 -13.39 4.13 12.85
N ASN A 25 -14.13 3.51 13.77
CA ASN A 25 -15.59 3.38 13.63
C ASN A 25 -16.28 4.75 13.58
N LEU A 26 -15.87 5.69 14.43
CA LEU A 26 -16.41 7.06 14.40
C LEU A 26 -16.13 7.75 13.05
N LEU A 27 -14.96 7.56 12.47
CA LEU A 27 -14.62 8.11 11.14
C LEU A 27 -15.50 7.51 10.03
N GLU A 28 -15.75 6.21 10.07
CA GLU A 28 -16.65 5.54 9.12
C GLU A 28 -18.09 6.07 9.25
N ASP A 29 -18.60 6.25 10.47
CA ASP A 29 -19.92 6.84 10.73
C ASP A 29 -20.01 8.26 10.17
N LEU A 30 -19.00 9.10 10.44
CA LEU A 30 -18.92 10.47 9.93
C LEU A 30 -18.80 10.51 8.40
N LYS A 31 -18.01 9.61 7.80
CA LYS A 31 -17.90 9.45 6.34
C LYS A 31 -19.28 9.16 5.74
N ALA A 32 -20.04 8.24 6.32
CA ALA A 32 -21.38 7.88 5.87
C ALA A 32 -22.39 9.01 6.07
N GLU A 33 -22.42 9.66 7.25
CA GLU A 33 -23.38 10.70 7.60
C GLU A 33 -23.19 11.99 6.77
N TYR A 34 -21.94 12.40 6.57
CA TYR A 34 -21.61 13.68 5.92
C TYR A 34 -21.15 13.55 4.46
N GLY A 35 -21.04 12.35 3.93
CA GLY A 35 -20.52 12.11 2.57
C GLY A 35 -19.07 12.59 2.41
N LEU A 36 -18.23 12.32 3.42
CA LEU A 36 -16.84 12.78 3.44
C LEU A 36 -15.94 11.90 2.58
N THR A 37 -14.95 12.52 1.94
CA THR A 37 -13.78 11.82 1.44
C THR A 37 -12.69 11.88 2.50
N LEU A 38 -12.08 10.72 2.84
CA LEU A 38 -10.99 10.64 3.80
C LEU A 38 -9.66 10.42 3.06
N LEU A 39 -8.65 11.22 3.40
CA LEU A 39 -7.25 10.92 3.08
C LEU A 39 -6.57 10.49 4.37
N PHE A 40 -6.31 9.19 4.51
CA PHE A 40 -5.76 8.59 5.71
C PHE A 40 -4.27 8.28 5.49
N ILE A 41 -3.39 8.85 6.33
CA ILE A 41 -1.95 8.61 6.31
C ILE A 41 -1.59 7.82 7.55
N ALA A 42 -1.04 6.62 7.37
CA ALA A 42 -0.63 5.74 8.45
C ALA A 42 0.51 4.82 8.01
N HIS A 43 1.22 4.27 8.99
CA HIS A 43 2.23 3.25 8.79
C HIS A 43 1.73 1.84 9.17
N ASP A 44 0.57 1.74 9.83
CA ASP A 44 -0.06 0.46 10.16
C ASP A 44 -0.88 -0.05 8.98
N LEU A 45 -0.34 -1.08 8.30
CA LEU A 45 -0.94 -1.66 7.11
C LEU A 45 -2.27 -2.38 7.40
N ALA A 46 -2.46 -2.93 8.60
CA ALA A 46 -3.72 -3.58 8.99
C ALA A 46 -4.85 -2.55 9.11
N VAL A 47 -4.55 -1.40 9.69
CA VAL A 47 -5.48 -0.28 9.78
C VAL A 47 -5.83 0.24 8.39
N VAL A 48 -4.81 0.51 7.55
CA VAL A 48 -5.02 1.01 6.18
C VAL A 48 -5.90 0.06 5.38
N LYS A 49 -5.69 -1.25 5.48
CA LYS A 49 -6.51 -2.25 4.78
C LYS A 49 -7.99 -2.15 5.14
N ASN A 50 -8.28 -1.96 6.43
CA ASN A 50 -9.65 -2.00 6.93
C ASN A 50 -10.47 -0.74 6.63
N VAL A 51 -9.81 0.43 6.49
CA VAL A 51 -10.51 1.73 6.35
C VAL A 51 -10.44 2.32 4.95
N SER A 52 -9.65 1.74 4.04
CA SER A 52 -9.36 2.35 2.74
C SER A 52 -10.03 1.61 1.59
N ASP A 53 -10.72 2.35 0.71
CA ASP A 53 -11.20 1.85 -0.58
C ASP A 53 -10.03 1.72 -1.58
N ARG A 54 -9.06 2.66 -1.50
CA ARG A 54 -7.86 2.70 -2.33
C ARG A 54 -6.64 2.99 -1.49
N VAL A 55 -5.52 2.41 -1.86
CA VAL A 55 -4.23 2.60 -1.17
C VAL A 55 -3.18 3.14 -2.13
N ALA A 56 -2.41 4.12 -1.67
CA ALA A 56 -1.22 4.62 -2.34
C ALA A 56 0.01 4.32 -1.48
N VAL A 57 0.94 3.54 -2.01
CA VAL A 57 2.21 3.22 -1.37
C VAL A 57 3.27 4.23 -1.82
N MET A 58 3.95 4.82 -0.85
CA MET A 58 4.94 5.87 -1.10
C MET A 58 6.32 5.44 -0.58
N TYR A 59 7.37 5.73 -1.35
CA TYR A 59 8.76 5.52 -0.95
C TYR A 59 9.60 6.76 -1.28
N LEU A 60 10.29 7.31 -0.29
CA LEU A 60 11.11 8.52 -0.41
C LEU A 60 10.42 9.66 -1.19
N GLY A 61 9.13 9.92 -0.89
CA GLY A 61 8.36 11.01 -1.49
C GLY A 61 7.85 10.76 -2.91
N LYS A 62 7.90 9.52 -3.42
CA LYS A 62 7.31 9.12 -4.71
C LYS A 62 6.27 8.02 -4.50
N ILE A 63 5.16 8.11 -5.22
CA ILE A 63 4.17 7.03 -5.25
C ILE A 63 4.74 5.90 -6.10
N CYS A 64 4.91 4.73 -5.47
CA CYS A 64 5.38 3.51 -6.11
C CYS A 64 4.23 2.73 -6.73
N GLU A 65 3.09 2.71 -6.03
CA GLU A 65 1.92 1.92 -6.40
C GLU A 65 0.66 2.58 -5.85
N ILE A 66 -0.43 2.54 -6.62
CA ILE A 66 -1.76 3.00 -6.18
C ILE A 66 -2.83 2.13 -6.82
N GLY A 67 -3.73 1.58 -6.02
CA GLY A 67 -4.78 0.69 -6.50
C GLY A 67 -5.92 0.51 -5.50
N PRO A 68 -6.95 -0.28 -5.88
CA PRO A 68 -7.96 -0.75 -4.95
C PRO A 68 -7.30 -1.51 -3.80
N ALA A 69 -7.73 -1.29 -2.56
CA ALA A 69 -7.11 -1.89 -1.38
C ALA A 69 -7.00 -3.41 -1.50
N ASP A 70 -8.11 -4.10 -1.77
CA ASP A 70 -8.13 -5.56 -1.86
C ASP A 70 -7.13 -6.10 -2.89
N THR A 71 -7.11 -5.51 -4.10
CA THR A 71 -6.21 -5.94 -5.17
C THR A 71 -4.75 -5.73 -4.78
N LEU A 72 -4.42 -4.57 -4.21
CA LEU A 72 -3.06 -4.23 -3.83
C LEU A 72 -2.53 -5.14 -2.71
N TYR A 73 -3.38 -5.49 -1.71
CA TYR A 73 -3.00 -6.40 -0.62
C TYR A 73 -2.91 -7.86 -1.07
N GLU A 74 -3.74 -8.30 -2.01
CA GLU A 74 -3.71 -9.68 -2.51
C GLU A 74 -2.61 -9.92 -3.55
N SER A 75 -2.32 -8.90 -4.37
CA SER A 75 -1.40 -9.02 -5.51
C SER A 75 -0.67 -7.71 -5.77
N PRO A 76 0.30 -7.36 -4.90
CA PRO A 76 1.11 -6.16 -5.08
C PRO A 76 1.92 -6.24 -6.37
N ALA A 77 2.03 -5.11 -7.09
CA ALA A 77 2.76 -5.02 -8.34
C ALA A 77 4.17 -4.40 -8.19
N HIS A 78 4.41 -3.66 -7.11
CA HIS A 78 5.72 -3.07 -6.85
C HIS A 78 6.50 -3.91 -5.81
N PRO A 79 7.78 -4.24 -6.03
CA PRO A 79 8.59 -5.02 -5.07
C PRO A 79 8.64 -4.41 -3.66
N TYR A 80 8.57 -3.08 -3.53
CA TYR A 80 8.50 -2.43 -2.22
C TYR A 80 7.19 -2.70 -1.50
N THR A 81 6.06 -2.70 -2.23
CA THR A 81 4.74 -3.02 -1.66
C THR A 81 4.69 -4.47 -1.18
N GLU A 82 5.19 -5.40 -1.99
CA GLU A 82 5.31 -6.80 -1.61
C GLU A 82 6.12 -6.97 -0.32
N PHE A 83 7.27 -6.28 -0.24
CA PHE A 83 8.10 -6.28 0.95
C PHE A 83 7.36 -5.75 2.19
N LEU A 84 6.67 -4.59 2.07
CA LEU A 84 5.93 -3.98 3.19
C LEU A 84 4.84 -4.93 3.71
N LEU A 85 4.10 -5.55 2.79
CA LEU A 85 3.03 -6.49 3.14
C LEU A 85 3.60 -7.77 3.77
N GLY A 86 4.71 -8.30 3.24
CA GLY A 86 5.41 -9.44 3.80
C GLY A 86 5.89 -9.18 5.23
N ALA A 87 6.52 -8.03 5.48
CA ALA A 87 7.00 -7.64 6.81
C ALA A 87 5.85 -7.46 7.84
N ALA A 88 4.68 -6.98 7.39
CA ALA A 88 3.51 -6.85 8.27
C ALA A 88 2.90 -8.20 8.65
N LEU A 89 2.95 -9.19 7.74
CA LEU A 89 2.43 -10.54 7.98
C LEU A 89 3.34 -11.38 8.89
N GLU A 90 4.65 -11.09 8.97
CA GLU A 90 5.56 -11.75 9.92
C GLU A 90 5.26 -11.41 11.40
N ALA A 91 4.53 -10.35 11.66
CA ALA A 91 4.02 -10.07 13.00
C ALA A 91 2.96 -11.11 13.44
N ASP A 92 2.46 -11.95 12.51
CA ASP A 92 1.61 -13.11 12.80
C ASP A 92 2.47 -14.40 12.82
N PRO A 93 2.69 -15.02 14.01
CA PRO A 93 3.55 -16.20 14.14
C PRO A 93 3.05 -17.43 13.38
N ASP A 94 1.79 -17.45 12.93
CA ASP A 94 1.19 -18.54 12.16
C ASP A 94 1.29 -18.35 10.63
N SER A 95 1.90 -17.27 10.17
CA SER A 95 2.03 -16.98 8.73
C SER A 95 3.17 -17.80 8.07
N PRO A 96 2.89 -18.54 6.98
CA PRO A 96 3.91 -19.31 6.25
C PRO A 96 4.80 -18.45 5.33
N MET A 97 4.63 -17.14 5.31
CA MET A 97 5.42 -16.27 4.45
C MET A 97 6.74 -15.88 5.11
N HIS A 98 7.84 -16.30 4.51
CA HIS A 98 9.17 -15.82 4.86
C HIS A 98 9.33 -14.38 4.38
N ALA A 99 9.41 -13.41 5.29
CA ALA A 99 9.75 -12.05 4.92
C ALA A 99 11.15 -12.02 4.31
N GLN A 100 11.22 -11.41 3.13
CA GLN A 100 12.52 -11.07 2.57
C GLN A 100 13.09 -9.90 3.37
N VAL A 101 14.15 -10.13 4.10
CA VAL A 101 14.87 -9.04 4.80
C VAL A 101 15.48 -8.14 3.73
N LEU A 102 15.04 -6.87 3.69
CA LEU A 102 15.70 -5.89 2.82
C LEU A 102 17.12 -5.64 3.30
N GLU A 103 18.09 -5.99 2.49
CA GLU A 103 19.50 -5.69 2.77
C GLU A 103 19.77 -4.18 2.65
N GLY A 104 20.68 -3.68 3.48
CA GLY A 104 21.16 -2.31 3.45
C GLY A 104 20.31 -1.29 4.20
N GLU A 105 20.92 -0.15 4.51
CA GLU A 105 20.26 0.97 5.15
C GLU A 105 19.34 1.73 4.18
N PRO A 106 18.21 2.30 4.66
CA PRO A 106 17.37 3.17 3.84
C PRO A 106 18.18 4.37 3.33
N PRO A 107 18.10 4.69 2.03
CA PRO A 107 18.78 5.89 1.52
C PRO A 107 18.23 7.16 2.16
N SER A 108 19.09 8.17 2.28
CA SER A 108 18.67 9.47 2.81
C SER A 108 17.60 10.12 1.93
N PRO A 109 16.48 10.58 2.50
CA PRO A 109 15.47 11.32 1.75
C PRO A 109 15.96 12.66 1.21
N MET A 110 17.06 13.21 1.81
CA MET A 110 17.69 14.45 1.35
C MET A 110 18.53 14.26 0.09
N ASN A 111 19.00 13.04 -0.17
CA ASN A 111 19.76 12.68 -1.37
C ASN A 111 19.28 11.33 -1.90
N PRO A 112 18.07 11.29 -2.50
CA PRO A 112 17.50 10.04 -2.97
C PRO A 112 18.29 9.51 -4.17
N PRO A 113 18.31 8.18 -4.37
CA PRO A 113 18.91 7.56 -5.55
C PRO A 113 18.34 8.10 -6.86
N SER A 114 19.17 8.16 -7.91
CA SER A 114 18.73 8.46 -9.29
C SER A 114 17.78 7.38 -9.81
N GLY A 115 16.97 7.71 -10.80
CA GLY A 115 16.04 6.77 -11.40
C GLY A 115 14.99 6.25 -10.40
N CYS A 116 14.80 4.95 -10.32
CA CYS A 116 13.92 4.35 -9.32
C CYS A 116 14.51 4.50 -7.92
N ARG A 117 13.77 5.16 -7.01
CA ARG A 117 14.22 5.43 -5.65
C ARG A 117 14.43 4.17 -4.79
N PHE A 118 13.70 3.09 -5.11
CA PHE A 118 13.82 1.80 -4.42
C PHE A 118 14.96 0.92 -4.94
N ARG A 119 15.63 1.27 -6.06
CA ARG A 119 16.61 0.43 -6.77
C ARG A 119 17.75 -0.11 -5.90
N THR A 120 18.21 0.64 -4.92
CA THR A 120 19.32 0.24 -4.04
C THR A 120 18.98 -0.88 -3.08
N ARG A 121 17.68 -1.17 -2.92
CA ARG A 121 17.15 -2.22 -2.03
C ARG A 121 16.24 -3.21 -2.78
N CYS A 122 16.05 -3.01 -4.09
CA CYS A 122 15.19 -3.86 -4.91
C CYS A 122 15.96 -5.09 -5.39
N PRO A 123 15.48 -6.32 -5.11
CA PRO A 123 16.14 -7.54 -5.59
C PRO A 123 16.12 -7.67 -7.12
N ASN A 124 15.16 -7.00 -7.78
CA ASN A 124 14.96 -7.03 -9.22
C ASN A 124 15.57 -5.81 -9.94
N ALA A 125 16.45 -5.05 -9.26
CA ALA A 125 17.01 -3.83 -9.83
C ALA A 125 17.95 -4.14 -11.02
N THR A 126 17.84 -3.33 -12.07
CA THR A 126 18.70 -3.38 -13.25
C THR A 126 19.33 -2.01 -13.50
N GLN A 127 20.23 -1.93 -14.48
CA GLN A 127 20.83 -0.66 -14.89
C GLN A 127 19.78 0.37 -15.30
N LYS A 128 18.70 -0.05 -15.97
CA LYS A 128 17.60 0.83 -16.35
C LYS A 128 16.96 1.52 -15.14
N CYS A 129 16.85 0.81 -13.99
CA CYS A 129 16.32 1.38 -12.76
C CYS A 129 17.23 2.48 -12.17
N ALA A 130 18.52 2.49 -12.53
CA ALA A 130 19.45 3.55 -12.12
C ALA A 130 19.41 4.76 -13.07
N ASP A 131 19.21 4.51 -14.35
CA ASP A 131 19.31 5.52 -15.41
C ASP A 131 18.00 6.29 -15.62
N GLU A 132 16.84 5.63 -15.40
CA GLU A 132 15.54 6.18 -15.72
C GLU A 132 14.58 6.10 -14.53
N GLU A 133 13.81 7.18 -14.30
CA GLU A 133 12.69 7.14 -13.35
C GLU A 133 11.52 6.38 -14.00
N PRO A 134 10.97 5.33 -13.33
CA PRO A 134 9.83 4.61 -13.87
C PRO A 134 8.57 5.49 -13.86
N LEU A 135 7.91 5.58 -15.00
CA LEU A 135 6.63 6.26 -15.13
C LEU A 135 5.49 5.35 -14.62
N PRO A 136 4.40 5.95 -14.08
CA PRO A 136 3.21 5.18 -13.71
C PRO A 136 2.64 4.46 -14.93
N GLN A 137 2.38 3.16 -14.80
CA GLN A 137 1.71 2.32 -15.81
C GLN A 137 0.56 1.56 -15.18
N GLU A 138 -0.52 1.37 -15.90
CA GLU A 138 -1.66 0.61 -15.44
C GLU A 138 -1.38 -0.89 -15.62
N VAL A 139 -1.51 -1.65 -14.55
CA VAL A 139 -1.26 -3.10 -14.52
C VAL A 139 -2.54 -3.91 -14.34
N ALA A 140 -3.59 -3.27 -13.83
CA ALA A 140 -4.96 -3.77 -13.73
C ALA A 140 -5.92 -2.58 -13.65
N PRO A 141 -7.23 -2.76 -13.80
CA PRO A 141 -8.20 -1.67 -13.72
C PRO A 141 -8.05 -0.83 -12.44
N ASN A 142 -7.77 0.48 -12.60
CA ASN A 142 -7.51 1.43 -11.52
C ASN A 142 -6.29 1.10 -10.63
N HIS A 143 -5.39 0.23 -11.09
CA HIS A 143 -4.17 -0.18 -10.39
C HIS A 143 -2.93 0.28 -11.19
N MET A 144 -2.25 1.28 -10.68
CA MET A 144 -1.08 1.90 -11.28
C MET A 144 0.17 1.56 -10.50
N VAL A 145 1.28 1.30 -11.19
CA VAL A 145 2.60 1.04 -10.59
C VAL A 145 3.69 1.83 -11.30
N SER A 146 4.61 2.40 -10.53
CA SER A 146 5.82 3.08 -11.03
C SER A 146 7.02 2.12 -10.90
N CYS A 147 7.08 1.13 -11.78
CA CYS A 147 8.14 0.13 -11.83
C CYS A 147 8.46 -0.25 -13.28
N HIS A 148 9.75 -0.45 -13.62
CA HIS A 148 10.15 -0.94 -14.95
C HIS A 148 9.84 -2.42 -15.14
N TYR A 149 9.77 -3.17 -14.02
CA TYR A 149 9.57 -4.62 -13.98
C TYR A 149 8.52 -4.97 -12.91
N PRO A 150 7.23 -4.64 -13.15
CA PRO A 150 6.17 -4.98 -12.20
C PRO A 150 6.12 -6.47 -11.91
N LEU A 151 5.74 -6.80 -10.68
CA LEU A 151 5.43 -8.18 -10.31
C LEU A 151 4.17 -8.65 -11.06
N THR A 152 4.08 -9.95 -11.27
CA THR A 152 2.91 -10.54 -11.95
C THR A 152 1.69 -10.47 -11.04
N ILE A 153 0.63 -9.82 -11.52
CA ILE A 153 -0.64 -9.76 -10.80
C ILE A 153 -1.38 -11.07 -10.99
N HIS A 154 -1.64 -11.78 -9.90
CA HIS A 154 -2.46 -12.99 -9.91
C HIS A 154 -3.92 -12.62 -9.66
N HIS A 155 -4.73 -12.52 -10.72
CA HIS A 155 -6.16 -12.42 -10.57
C HIS A 155 -6.71 -13.76 -10.05
N LYS A 156 -7.21 -13.79 -8.81
CA LYS A 156 -8.12 -14.85 -8.40
C LYS A 156 -9.38 -14.70 -9.28
N SER A 157 -9.56 -15.59 -10.24
CA SER A 157 -10.80 -15.67 -10.99
C SER A 157 -11.93 -15.97 -9.99
N THR A 158 -12.76 -14.99 -9.70
CA THR A 158 -14.06 -15.20 -9.07
C THR A 158 -14.94 -15.93 -10.06
N THR A 159 -14.87 -17.26 -10.09
CA THR A 159 -15.87 -18.07 -10.76
C THR A 159 -17.16 -17.92 -9.95
N PRO A 160 -18.24 -17.34 -10.51
CA PRO A 160 -19.51 -17.35 -9.81
C PRO A 160 -19.95 -18.81 -9.67
N THR A 161 -20.07 -19.28 -8.42
CA THR A 161 -20.70 -20.55 -8.12
C THR A 161 -22.17 -20.42 -8.52
N VAL A 162 -22.51 -20.96 -9.69
CA VAL A 162 -23.90 -21.16 -10.09
C VAL A 162 -24.44 -22.22 -9.13
N LEU A 163 -25.29 -21.80 -8.21
CA LEU A 163 -26.12 -22.69 -7.42
C LEU A 163 -27.21 -23.17 -8.36
N GLU A 164 -27.02 -24.37 -8.95
CA GLU A 164 -28.12 -25.14 -9.51
C GLU A 164 -28.96 -25.68 -8.34
N GLY A 165 -30.22 -25.19 -8.28
CA GLY A 165 -31.26 -25.65 -7.37
C GLY A 165 -32.03 -26.80 -7.92
#